data_aeac346277a0fc6beb98913e9c85eeb3
#
_entry.id   aeac346277a0fc6beb98913e9c85eeb3
#
_cell.length_a   1.000
_cell.length_b   1.000
_cell.length_c   1.000
_cell.angle_alpha   90.00
_cell.angle_beta   90.00
_cell.angle_gamma   90.00
#
_symmetry.space_group_name_H-M   'P 1'
#
loop_
_entity.id
_entity.type
_entity.pdbx_description
1 polymer ?
#
loop_
_entity_poly.entity_id
_entity_poly.type
_entity_poly.pdbx_seq_one_letter_code
_entity_poly.pdbx_strand_id
1 'polypeptide(L)'
;MQSWTVLCDFDGTIALEDVTDSLLLRFGRPGWDALEADWRDGLIGSRVCMQGQVALLDCSRDELMDHIASIRIDDLFPAFVAALEQRGWPLVVVSDGLDMVISAILHRHGLGRLTVVANQLVAVGPRSWQLDFPHARPNCVSASGTCKCAWSEAPVVAPASRVLMIGDGASDFCVAGRADMTFARKRLLDHCLDNGLRHRPVSDFGQALAALPELATFAPAGRRLLSL
;
A
#
# COMPACT_ATOMS: atom_id res chain seq x y z
N MET A 1 -12.42 -3.24 24.89
CA MET A 1 -11.83 -2.15 24.06
C MET A 1 -12.04 -2.53 22.60
N GLN A 2 -12.30 -1.56 21.75
CA GLN A 2 -12.51 -1.80 20.32
C GLN A 2 -11.20 -2.21 19.66
N SER A 3 -11.20 -3.33 18.93
CA SER A 3 -10.03 -3.82 18.21
C SER A 3 -10.04 -3.31 16.76
N TRP A 4 -8.87 -2.94 16.24
CA TRP A 4 -8.68 -2.52 14.86
C TRP A 4 -7.56 -3.34 14.21
N THR A 5 -7.72 -3.64 12.94
CA THR A 5 -6.65 -4.09 12.06
C THR A 5 -6.35 -2.97 11.07
N VAL A 6 -5.10 -2.57 10.99
CA VAL A 6 -4.67 -1.48 10.12
C VAL A 6 -4.08 -2.07 8.84
N LEU A 7 -4.66 -1.71 7.70
CA LEU A 7 -4.11 -1.95 6.38
C LEU A 7 -3.47 -0.64 5.90
N CYS A 8 -2.20 -0.67 5.61
CA CYS A 8 -1.45 0.52 5.25
C CYS A 8 -0.78 0.35 3.89
N ASP A 9 -1.00 1.28 2.99
CA ASP A 9 -0.25 1.37 1.75
C ASP A 9 1.20 1.79 1.99
N PHE A 10 2.07 1.57 1.01
CA PHE A 10 3.49 1.86 1.14
C PHE A 10 3.90 3.11 0.34
N ASP A 11 3.78 3.06 -0.98
CA ASP A 11 4.24 4.11 -1.89
C ASP A 11 3.39 5.37 -1.75
N GLY A 12 4.04 6.54 -1.58
CA GLY A 12 3.34 7.80 -1.32
C GLY A 12 2.60 7.88 0.03
N THR A 13 2.64 6.81 0.83
CA THR A 13 2.00 6.69 2.15
C THR A 13 3.03 6.50 3.26
N ILE A 14 3.68 5.35 3.37
CA ILE A 14 4.80 5.14 4.30
C ILE A 14 6.07 5.76 3.70
N ALA A 15 6.42 5.39 2.47
CA ALA A 15 7.46 6.07 1.70
C ALA A 15 6.95 7.42 1.21
N LEU A 16 7.82 8.45 1.23
CA LEU A 16 7.47 9.81 0.82
C LEU A 16 7.34 9.95 -0.69
N GLU A 17 7.78 8.96 -1.44
CA GLU A 17 7.77 8.87 -2.90
C GLU A 17 7.26 7.50 -3.37
N ASP A 18 6.95 7.39 -4.66
CA ASP A 18 6.74 6.10 -5.31
C ASP A 18 8.10 5.46 -5.58
N VAL A 19 8.34 4.31 -4.93
CA VAL A 19 9.64 3.64 -4.98
C VAL A 19 9.85 2.93 -6.31
N THR A 20 8.79 2.40 -6.91
CA THR A 20 8.86 1.78 -8.23
C THR A 20 9.20 2.82 -9.29
N ASP A 21 8.54 3.97 -9.27
CA ASP A 21 8.86 5.11 -10.15
C ASP A 21 10.32 5.56 -9.98
N SER A 22 10.80 5.67 -8.75
CA SER A 22 12.18 6.05 -8.44
C SER A 22 13.21 5.08 -9.03
N LEU A 23 12.92 3.76 -8.97
CA LEU A 23 13.74 2.72 -9.61
C LEU A 23 13.71 2.81 -11.13
N LEU A 24 12.54 3.04 -11.74
CA LEU A 24 12.39 3.16 -13.19
C LEU A 24 13.09 4.40 -13.74
N LEU A 25 12.99 5.53 -13.04
CA LEU A 25 13.71 6.76 -13.39
C LEU A 25 15.23 6.57 -13.39
N ARG A 26 15.74 5.72 -12.49
CA ARG A 26 17.18 5.49 -12.34
C ARG A 26 17.72 4.39 -13.25
N PHE A 27 16.97 3.28 -13.41
CA PHE A 27 17.41 2.04 -14.01
C PHE A 27 16.51 1.51 -15.12
N GLY A 28 15.40 2.20 -15.42
CA GLY A 28 14.46 1.78 -16.44
C GLY A 28 15.03 1.94 -17.85
N ARG A 29 14.93 0.88 -18.67
CA ARG A 29 15.16 0.97 -20.10
C ARG A 29 14.04 1.74 -20.78
N PRO A 30 14.27 2.36 -21.96
CA PRO A 30 13.22 3.09 -22.69
C PRO A 30 11.95 2.25 -22.88
N GLY A 31 10.78 2.90 -22.75
CA GLY A 31 9.47 2.31 -22.95
C GLY A 31 8.65 2.07 -21.66
N TRP A 32 9.22 2.22 -20.49
CA TRP A 32 8.48 2.10 -19.25
C TRP A 32 7.44 3.23 -19.06
N ASP A 33 7.75 4.41 -19.58
CA ASP A 33 6.88 5.59 -19.57
C ASP A 33 5.64 5.42 -20.48
N ALA A 34 5.77 4.68 -21.59
CA ALA A 34 4.63 4.32 -22.42
C ALA A 34 3.65 3.39 -21.69
N LEU A 35 4.15 2.41 -20.93
CA LEU A 35 3.33 1.54 -20.09
C LEU A 35 2.59 2.32 -19.01
N GLU A 36 3.25 3.32 -18.42
CA GLU A 36 2.63 4.22 -17.46
C GLU A 36 1.51 5.06 -18.08
N ALA A 37 1.71 5.57 -19.31
CA ALA A 37 0.70 6.29 -20.04
C ALA A 37 -0.52 5.40 -20.36
N ASP A 38 -0.31 4.19 -20.86
CA ASP A 38 -1.36 3.21 -21.17
C ASP A 38 -2.20 2.87 -19.91
N TRP A 39 -1.55 2.75 -18.76
CA TRP A 39 -2.25 2.52 -17.50
C TRP A 39 -3.06 3.74 -17.06
N ARG A 40 -2.53 4.95 -17.15
CA ARG A 40 -3.25 6.20 -16.83
C ARG A 40 -4.47 6.41 -17.72
N ASP A 41 -4.35 6.03 -18.98
CA ASP A 41 -5.43 6.10 -19.97
C ASP A 41 -6.44 4.94 -19.84
N GLY A 42 -6.19 3.99 -18.92
CA GLY A 42 -7.07 2.84 -18.68
C GLY A 42 -7.03 1.76 -19.75
N LEU A 43 -6.03 1.78 -20.63
CA LEU A 43 -5.84 0.79 -21.70
C LEU A 43 -5.31 -0.55 -21.15
N ILE A 44 -4.54 -0.51 -20.06
CA ILE A 44 -4.04 -1.69 -19.35
C ILE A 44 -4.31 -1.57 -17.85
N GLY A 45 -4.38 -2.72 -17.16
CA GLY A 45 -4.48 -2.76 -15.69
C GLY A 45 -3.13 -2.58 -15.00
N SER A 46 -3.15 -2.20 -13.72
CA SER A 46 -1.95 -1.97 -12.90
C SER A 46 -0.97 -3.15 -12.94
N ARG A 47 -1.47 -4.39 -12.85
CA ARG A 47 -0.63 -5.60 -12.91
C ARG A 47 0.15 -5.71 -14.23
N VAL A 48 -0.47 -5.44 -15.37
CA VAL A 48 0.17 -5.51 -16.69
C VAL A 48 1.21 -4.41 -16.83
N CYS A 49 0.88 -3.20 -16.39
CA CYS A 49 1.79 -2.07 -16.35
C CYS A 49 3.05 -2.40 -15.54
N MET A 50 2.91 -2.78 -14.28
CA MET A 50 4.03 -3.07 -13.40
C MET A 50 4.87 -4.27 -13.86
N GLN A 51 4.23 -5.30 -14.43
CA GLN A 51 4.95 -6.44 -15.00
C GLN A 51 5.88 -6.02 -16.14
N GLY A 52 5.37 -5.18 -17.04
CA GLY A 52 6.15 -4.63 -18.14
C GLY A 52 7.25 -3.69 -17.66
N GLN A 53 6.95 -2.81 -16.73
CA GLN A 53 7.92 -1.86 -16.16
C GLN A 53 9.07 -2.57 -15.44
N VAL A 54 8.79 -3.57 -14.60
CA VAL A 54 9.83 -4.34 -13.88
C VAL A 54 10.71 -5.14 -14.84
N ALA A 55 10.15 -5.68 -15.94
CA ALA A 55 10.93 -6.37 -16.98
C ALA A 55 11.91 -5.43 -17.71
N LEU A 56 11.69 -4.12 -17.65
CA LEU A 56 12.57 -3.09 -18.21
C LEU A 56 13.63 -2.58 -17.22
N LEU A 57 13.63 -3.00 -15.96
CA LEU A 57 14.68 -2.65 -15.02
C LEU A 57 16.01 -3.29 -15.42
N ASP A 58 17.08 -2.47 -15.47
CA ASP A 58 18.45 -2.88 -15.77
C ASP A 58 19.38 -2.47 -14.64
N CYS A 59 19.34 -3.19 -13.54
CA CYS A 59 20.22 -2.99 -12.39
C CYS A 59 20.58 -4.31 -11.73
N SER A 60 21.79 -4.38 -11.18
CA SER A 60 22.16 -5.47 -10.27
C SER A 60 21.41 -5.36 -8.95
N ARG A 61 21.45 -6.43 -8.15
CA ARG A 61 20.89 -6.40 -6.79
C ARG A 61 21.56 -5.33 -5.92
N ASP A 62 22.88 -5.17 -6.02
CA ASP A 62 23.61 -4.21 -5.19
C ASP A 62 23.24 -2.78 -5.59
N GLU A 63 23.17 -2.46 -6.90
CA GLU A 63 22.73 -1.16 -7.38
C GLU A 63 21.29 -0.83 -6.92
N LEU A 64 20.40 -1.82 -6.96
CA LEU A 64 19.04 -1.66 -6.45
C LEU A 64 19.04 -1.37 -4.95
N MET A 65 19.79 -2.16 -4.16
CA MET A 65 19.87 -1.97 -2.70
C MET A 65 20.51 -0.63 -2.32
N ASP A 66 21.54 -0.20 -3.05
CA ASP A 66 22.18 1.11 -2.85
C ASP A 66 21.21 2.27 -3.15
N HIS A 67 20.42 2.15 -4.22
CA HIS A 67 19.43 3.17 -4.56
C HIS A 67 18.35 3.28 -3.48
N ILE A 68 17.75 2.18 -3.06
CA ILE A 68 16.68 2.20 -2.05
C ILE A 68 17.18 2.61 -0.66
N ALA A 69 18.49 2.59 -0.42
CA ALA A 69 19.07 3.12 0.82
C ALA A 69 18.81 4.63 0.99
N SER A 70 18.58 5.37 -0.09
CA SER A 70 18.24 6.79 -0.07
C SER A 70 16.75 7.09 0.13
N ILE A 71 15.87 6.10 -0.09
CA ILE A 71 14.42 6.27 0.04
C ILE A 71 14.05 6.60 1.49
N ARG A 72 13.29 7.67 1.64
CA ARG A 72 12.82 8.14 2.94
C ARG A 72 11.41 7.64 3.24
N ILE A 73 11.16 7.29 4.49
CA ILE A 73 9.81 7.07 5.00
C ILE A 73 9.39 8.26 5.88
N ASP A 74 8.11 8.35 6.17
CA ASP A 74 7.60 9.33 7.14
C ASP A 74 8.25 9.11 8.52
N ASP A 75 8.87 10.17 9.06
CA ASP A 75 9.67 10.12 10.29
C ASP A 75 8.85 9.69 11.53
N LEU A 76 7.53 9.88 11.49
CA LEU A 76 6.61 9.50 12.59
C LEU A 76 5.96 8.13 12.37
N PHE A 77 6.20 7.46 11.24
CA PHE A 77 5.68 6.11 11.00
C PHE A 77 6.13 5.09 12.07
N PRO A 78 7.41 5.05 12.51
CA PRO A 78 7.81 4.16 13.60
C PRO A 78 7.06 4.42 14.92
N ALA A 79 6.82 5.69 15.26
CA ALA A 79 6.05 6.05 16.45
C ALA A 79 4.57 5.66 16.33
N PHE A 80 3.99 5.78 15.12
CA PHE A 80 2.64 5.33 14.83
C PHE A 80 2.52 3.80 15.01
N VAL A 81 3.47 3.01 14.48
CA VAL A 81 3.51 1.55 14.67
C VAL A 81 3.58 1.19 16.15
N ALA A 82 4.49 1.82 16.91
CA ALA A 82 4.60 1.58 18.35
C ALA A 82 3.30 1.89 19.11
N ALA A 83 2.58 2.95 18.72
CA ALA A 83 1.30 3.30 19.32
C ALA A 83 0.18 2.29 18.98
N LEU A 84 0.21 1.66 17.81
CA LEU A 84 -0.69 0.56 17.44
C LEU A 84 -0.38 -0.70 18.26
N GLU A 85 0.90 -1.06 18.39
CA GLU A 85 1.34 -2.21 19.20
C GLU A 85 0.90 -2.11 20.65
N GLN A 86 1.05 -0.93 21.26
CA GLN A 86 0.56 -0.67 22.63
C GLN A 86 -0.95 -0.88 22.78
N ARG A 87 -1.72 -0.74 21.70
CA ARG A 87 -3.16 -0.97 21.67
C ARG A 87 -3.55 -2.40 21.27
N GLY A 88 -2.57 -3.23 20.91
CA GLY A 88 -2.82 -4.55 20.35
C GLY A 88 -3.52 -4.52 18.98
N TRP A 89 -3.29 -3.47 18.19
CA TRP A 89 -3.85 -3.29 16.85
C TRP A 89 -2.81 -3.70 15.80
N PRO A 90 -2.97 -4.87 15.13
CA PRO A 90 -2.03 -5.30 14.12
C PRO A 90 -2.04 -4.36 12.90
N LEU A 91 -0.85 -4.11 12.35
CA LEU A 91 -0.66 -3.41 11.09
C LEU A 91 -0.09 -4.36 10.04
N VAL A 92 -0.70 -4.34 8.86
CA VAL A 92 -0.23 -5.03 7.66
C VAL A 92 0.04 -3.99 6.58
N VAL A 93 1.23 -4.01 6.02
CA VAL A 93 1.56 -3.22 4.83
C VAL A 93 1.02 -3.96 3.62
N VAL A 94 0.08 -3.34 2.88
CA VAL A 94 -0.54 -3.93 1.69
C VAL A 94 -0.28 -3.01 0.51
N SER A 95 0.63 -3.39 -0.36
CA SER A 95 1.12 -2.54 -1.45
C SER A 95 1.05 -3.24 -2.81
N ASP A 96 0.86 -2.49 -3.87
CA ASP A 96 1.08 -2.97 -5.25
C ASP A 96 2.56 -2.85 -5.68
N GLY A 97 3.44 -2.40 -4.79
CA GLY A 97 4.89 -2.30 -4.97
C GLY A 97 5.64 -3.63 -4.85
N LEU A 98 6.94 -3.55 -4.57
CA LEU A 98 7.91 -4.64 -4.64
C LEU A 98 8.27 -5.15 -3.23
N ASP A 99 7.92 -6.40 -2.89
CA ASP A 99 8.05 -7.01 -1.56
C ASP A 99 9.45 -6.91 -0.95
N MET A 100 10.47 -7.29 -1.72
CA MET A 100 11.88 -7.25 -1.30
C MET A 100 12.34 -5.82 -0.99
N VAL A 101 11.91 -4.86 -1.80
CA VAL A 101 12.26 -3.44 -1.66
C VAL A 101 11.59 -2.86 -0.41
N ILE A 102 10.28 -3.07 -0.26
CA ILE A 102 9.50 -2.63 0.90
C ILE A 102 10.10 -3.22 2.19
N SER A 103 10.36 -4.52 2.19
CA SER A 103 10.93 -5.22 3.35
C SER A 103 12.31 -4.69 3.72
N ALA A 104 13.18 -4.40 2.75
CA ALA A 104 14.51 -3.84 2.99
C ALA A 104 14.44 -2.42 3.59
N ILE A 105 13.55 -1.57 3.07
CA ILE A 105 13.34 -0.22 3.59
C ILE A 105 12.82 -0.29 5.03
N LEU A 106 11.79 -1.08 5.30
CA LEU A 106 11.24 -1.24 6.65
C LEU A 106 12.28 -1.81 7.62
N HIS A 107 13.08 -2.79 7.20
CA HIS A 107 14.14 -3.39 8.03
C HIS A 107 15.17 -2.34 8.48
N ARG A 108 15.59 -1.45 7.58
CA ARG A 108 16.50 -0.36 7.88
C ARG A 108 15.99 0.58 8.98
N HIS A 109 14.68 0.73 9.09
CA HIS A 109 14.02 1.55 10.11
C HIS A 109 13.61 0.76 11.38
N GLY A 110 14.10 -0.49 11.56
CA GLY A 110 13.76 -1.33 12.71
C GLY A 110 12.33 -1.88 12.68
N LEU A 111 11.67 -1.86 11.51
CA LEU A 111 10.28 -2.28 11.30
C LEU A 111 10.16 -3.61 10.53
N GLY A 112 11.24 -4.37 10.40
CA GLY A 112 11.27 -5.64 9.67
C GLY A 112 10.35 -6.73 10.23
N ARG A 113 9.71 -6.50 11.38
CA ARG A 113 8.69 -7.39 11.98
C ARG A 113 7.29 -7.21 11.38
N LEU A 114 7.05 -6.14 10.63
CA LEU A 114 5.75 -5.88 10.01
C LEU A 114 5.48 -6.88 8.90
N THR A 115 4.24 -7.35 8.84
CA THR A 115 3.78 -8.17 7.71
C THR A 115 3.68 -7.31 6.46
N VAL A 116 4.36 -7.73 5.39
CA VAL A 116 4.31 -7.10 4.07
C VAL A 116 3.58 -8.01 3.11
N VAL A 117 2.61 -7.46 2.43
CA VAL A 117 1.82 -8.10 1.37
C VAL A 117 1.99 -7.26 0.12
N ALA A 118 2.76 -7.75 -0.83
CA ALA A 118 3.13 -7.01 -2.03
C ALA A 118 3.42 -7.95 -3.19
N ASN A 119 3.69 -7.40 -4.37
CA ASN A 119 4.12 -8.19 -5.52
C ASN A 119 5.54 -8.70 -5.31
N GLN A 120 5.81 -9.91 -5.75
CA GLN A 120 7.09 -10.57 -5.51
C GLN A 120 8.11 -10.21 -6.59
N LEU A 121 9.19 -9.54 -6.20
CA LEU A 121 10.30 -9.19 -7.10
C LEU A 121 11.30 -10.35 -7.17
N VAL A 122 11.48 -10.90 -8.38
CA VAL A 122 12.34 -12.07 -8.64
C VAL A 122 13.50 -11.70 -9.55
N ALA A 123 14.74 -11.97 -9.14
CA ALA A 123 15.91 -11.85 -10.00
C ALA A 123 15.93 -13.03 -10.98
N VAL A 124 15.89 -12.75 -12.30
CA VAL A 124 15.95 -13.75 -13.37
C VAL A 124 17.27 -13.72 -14.14
N GLY A 125 18.15 -12.79 -13.77
CA GLY A 125 19.50 -12.64 -14.31
C GLY A 125 20.31 -11.64 -13.48
N PRO A 126 21.59 -11.43 -13.81
CA PRO A 126 22.45 -10.52 -13.03
C PRO A 126 21.93 -9.08 -12.95
N ARG A 127 21.16 -8.64 -13.94
CA ARG A 127 20.60 -7.28 -14.07
C ARG A 127 19.14 -7.31 -14.54
N SER A 128 18.46 -8.45 -14.45
CA SER A 128 17.12 -8.63 -15.01
C SER A 128 16.17 -9.11 -13.94
N TRP A 129 14.97 -8.55 -13.95
CA TRP A 129 13.96 -8.75 -12.94
C TRP A 129 12.63 -9.18 -13.55
N GLN A 130 11.87 -9.93 -12.77
CA GLN A 130 10.51 -10.34 -13.07
C GLN A 130 9.64 -10.02 -11.85
N LEU A 131 8.36 -9.78 -12.10
CA LEU A 131 7.37 -9.56 -11.05
C LEU A 131 6.34 -10.68 -11.05
N ASP A 132 6.21 -11.37 -9.92
CA ASP A 132 5.18 -12.36 -9.67
C ASP A 132 4.08 -11.77 -8.77
N PHE A 133 2.85 -12.31 -8.90
CA PHE A 133 1.65 -11.74 -8.31
C PHE A 133 0.93 -12.74 -7.39
N PRO A 134 1.51 -13.11 -6.24
CA PRO A 134 0.94 -14.14 -5.36
C PRO A 134 -0.40 -13.74 -4.74
N HIS A 135 -0.69 -12.43 -4.73
CA HIS A 135 -1.88 -11.86 -4.10
C HIS A 135 -2.90 -11.31 -5.11
N ALA A 136 -2.70 -11.59 -6.41
CA ALA A 136 -3.67 -11.20 -7.45
C ALA A 136 -5.00 -11.95 -7.28
N ARG A 137 -6.09 -11.27 -7.64
CA ARG A 137 -7.43 -11.87 -7.65
C ARG A 137 -8.07 -11.68 -9.03
N PRO A 138 -8.73 -12.72 -9.58
CA PRO A 138 -9.39 -12.62 -10.89
C PRO A 138 -10.43 -11.51 -10.95
N ASN A 139 -11.13 -11.26 -9.85
CA ASN A 139 -12.22 -10.28 -9.75
C ASN A 139 -11.76 -8.94 -9.14
N CYS A 140 -10.47 -8.62 -9.21
CA CYS A 140 -9.97 -7.33 -8.75
C CYS A 140 -10.41 -6.21 -9.71
N VAL A 141 -11.20 -5.26 -9.22
CA VAL A 141 -11.73 -4.14 -10.02
C VAL A 141 -10.60 -3.29 -10.63
N SER A 142 -9.50 -3.10 -9.87
CA SER A 142 -8.34 -2.34 -10.32
C SER A 142 -7.36 -3.16 -11.16
N ALA A 143 -7.64 -4.45 -11.39
CA ALA A 143 -6.71 -5.40 -12.01
C ALA A 143 -5.28 -5.32 -11.42
N SER A 144 -5.19 -5.11 -10.09
CA SER A 144 -3.94 -4.97 -9.34
C SER A 144 -3.17 -6.28 -9.24
N GLY A 145 -1.87 -6.21 -9.07
CA GLY A 145 -1.03 -7.34 -8.71
C GLY A 145 -1.28 -7.83 -7.28
N THR A 146 -1.47 -6.88 -6.35
CA THR A 146 -1.89 -7.15 -4.97
C THR A 146 -3.29 -6.60 -4.75
N CYS A 147 -4.28 -7.48 -4.63
CA CYS A 147 -5.67 -7.07 -4.40
C CYS A 147 -5.88 -6.65 -2.94
N LYS A 148 -5.80 -5.35 -2.64
CA LYS A 148 -5.92 -4.80 -1.28
C LYS A 148 -7.27 -5.11 -0.62
N CYS A 149 -8.37 -5.11 -1.39
CA CYS A 149 -9.69 -5.42 -0.81
C CYS A 149 -9.82 -6.87 -0.29
N ALA A 150 -9.08 -7.83 -0.83
CA ALA A 150 -9.07 -9.19 -0.29
C ALA A 150 -8.51 -9.25 1.14
N TRP A 151 -7.69 -8.28 1.51
CA TRP A 151 -7.06 -8.23 2.83
C TRP A 151 -7.95 -7.61 3.91
N SER A 152 -8.99 -6.86 3.54
CA SER A 152 -10.00 -6.39 4.50
C SER A 152 -10.86 -7.52 5.08
N GLU A 153 -10.86 -8.70 4.43
CA GLU A 153 -11.60 -9.90 4.83
C GLU A 153 -10.67 -11.09 5.16
N ALA A 154 -9.34 -10.86 5.16
CA ALA A 154 -8.36 -11.89 5.39
C ALA A 154 -8.32 -12.36 6.87
N PRO A 155 -7.82 -13.57 7.16
CA PRO A 155 -7.71 -14.08 8.54
C PRO A 155 -6.88 -13.21 9.49
N VAL A 156 -6.03 -12.32 8.97
CA VAL A 156 -5.28 -11.33 9.77
C VAL A 156 -6.22 -10.32 10.41
N VAL A 157 -7.41 -10.10 9.84
CA VAL A 157 -8.48 -9.30 10.43
C VAL A 157 -9.27 -10.18 11.37
N ALA A 158 -9.08 -10.01 12.67
CA ALA A 158 -9.83 -10.78 13.65
C ALA A 158 -11.34 -10.57 13.48
N PRO A 159 -12.20 -11.60 13.70
CA PRO A 159 -13.64 -11.54 13.40
C PRO A 159 -14.39 -10.36 14.01
N ALA A 160 -13.94 -9.85 15.16
CA ALA A 160 -14.53 -8.70 15.85
C ALA A 160 -13.72 -7.39 15.63
N SER A 161 -12.67 -7.43 14.83
CA SER A 161 -11.82 -6.28 14.54
C SER A 161 -12.44 -5.41 13.45
N ARG A 162 -12.23 -4.11 13.56
CA ARG A 162 -12.54 -3.14 12.51
C ARG A 162 -11.34 -2.95 11.61
N VAL A 163 -11.59 -2.53 10.40
CA VAL A 163 -10.55 -2.25 9.42
C VAL A 163 -10.34 -0.74 9.30
N LEU A 164 -9.12 -0.30 9.59
CA LEU A 164 -8.63 1.02 9.23
C LEU A 164 -7.76 0.88 7.97
N MET A 165 -8.12 1.59 6.91
CA MET A 165 -7.26 1.75 5.72
C MET A 165 -6.50 3.06 5.80
N ILE A 166 -5.21 3.05 5.45
CA ILE A 166 -4.37 4.24 5.31
C ILE A 166 -3.73 4.21 3.93
N GLY A 167 -3.96 5.25 3.12
CA GLY A 167 -3.43 5.29 1.76
C GLY A 167 -3.60 6.64 1.09
N ASP A 168 -3.16 6.75 -0.17
CA ASP A 168 -3.14 8.00 -0.92
C ASP A 168 -3.63 7.88 -2.37
N GLY A 169 -3.67 6.69 -2.95
CA GLY A 169 -3.80 6.46 -4.38
C GLY A 169 -5.02 5.66 -4.83
N ALA A 170 -5.07 5.43 -6.16
CA ALA A 170 -6.19 4.72 -6.80
C ALA A 170 -6.24 3.23 -6.44
N SER A 171 -5.10 2.61 -6.09
CA SER A 171 -5.04 1.21 -5.65
C SER A 171 -5.80 0.97 -4.33
N ASP A 172 -6.10 2.06 -3.58
CA ASP A 172 -6.78 2.01 -2.28
C ASP A 172 -8.30 2.20 -2.38
N PHE A 173 -8.81 2.66 -3.53
CA PHE A 173 -10.24 3.00 -3.68
C PHE A 173 -11.18 1.86 -3.32
N CYS A 174 -10.89 0.65 -3.81
CA CYS A 174 -11.76 -0.50 -3.57
C CYS A 174 -11.76 -0.95 -2.11
N VAL A 175 -10.63 -0.86 -1.41
CA VAL A 175 -10.53 -1.24 0.01
C VAL A 175 -11.12 -0.17 0.92
N ALA A 176 -11.01 1.12 0.55
CA ALA A 176 -11.64 2.21 1.29
C ALA A 176 -13.16 2.05 1.40
N GLY A 177 -13.81 1.52 0.34
CA GLY A 177 -15.24 1.21 0.36
C GLY A 177 -15.65 0.05 1.28
N ARG A 178 -14.68 -0.74 1.76
CA ARG A 178 -14.88 -1.88 2.67
C ARG A 178 -14.38 -1.62 4.10
N ALA A 179 -13.51 -0.65 4.26
CA ALA A 179 -12.96 -0.28 5.56
C ALA A 179 -14.01 0.40 6.46
N ASP A 180 -13.90 0.20 7.77
CA ASP A 180 -14.75 0.90 8.74
C ASP A 180 -14.35 2.38 8.87
N MET A 181 -13.08 2.70 8.60
CA MET A 181 -12.52 4.05 8.57
C MET A 181 -11.34 4.09 7.59
N THR A 182 -11.19 5.20 6.87
CA THR A 182 -10.04 5.46 6.01
C THR A 182 -9.31 6.72 6.46
N PHE A 183 -8.02 6.61 6.73
CA PHE A 183 -7.14 7.78 6.82
C PHE A 183 -6.63 8.06 5.42
N ALA A 184 -7.18 9.10 4.81
CA ALA A 184 -7.03 9.36 3.39
C ALA A 184 -6.18 10.60 3.13
N ARG A 185 -5.33 10.52 2.09
CA ARG A 185 -4.57 11.64 1.53
C ARG A 185 -4.68 11.66 0.01
N LYS A 186 -4.34 12.78 -0.59
CA LYS A 186 -4.28 12.97 -2.05
C LYS A 186 -5.55 12.43 -2.77
N ARG A 187 -5.37 11.64 -3.85
CA ARG A 187 -6.47 11.10 -4.67
C ARG A 187 -7.44 10.20 -3.89
N LEU A 188 -6.96 9.50 -2.87
CA LEU A 188 -7.84 8.69 -2.02
C LEU A 188 -8.78 9.58 -1.21
N LEU A 189 -8.32 10.76 -0.75
CA LEU A 189 -9.18 11.72 -0.05
C LEU A 189 -10.31 12.21 -0.96
N ASP A 190 -9.98 12.61 -2.19
CA ASP A 190 -10.98 13.07 -3.17
C ASP A 190 -12.01 11.96 -3.44
N HIS A 191 -11.52 10.72 -3.65
CA HIS A 191 -12.40 9.56 -3.84
C HIS A 191 -13.33 9.31 -2.64
N CYS A 192 -12.84 9.43 -1.41
CA CYS A 192 -13.66 9.26 -0.21
C CYS A 192 -14.74 10.34 -0.09
N LEU A 193 -14.39 11.60 -0.42
CA LEU A 193 -15.33 12.73 -0.43
C LEU A 193 -16.44 12.51 -1.48
N ASP A 194 -16.06 12.19 -2.71
CA ASP A 194 -16.99 12.02 -3.83
C ASP A 194 -17.97 10.85 -3.61
N ASN A 195 -17.53 9.81 -2.90
CA ASN A 195 -18.34 8.62 -2.65
C ASN A 195 -18.97 8.55 -1.25
N GLY A 196 -18.81 9.60 -0.43
CA GLY A 196 -19.36 9.65 0.93
C GLY A 196 -18.84 8.54 1.83
N LEU A 197 -17.60 8.07 1.61
CA LEU A 197 -16.97 7.05 2.43
C LEU A 197 -16.53 7.63 3.77
N ARG A 198 -16.52 6.78 4.80
CA ARG A 198 -16.00 7.21 6.11
C ARG A 198 -14.52 7.41 6.04
N HIS A 199 -14.09 8.64 6.20
CA HIS A 199 -12.68 9.00 6.12
C HIS A 199 -12.32 10.09 7.12
N ARG A 200 -11.02 10.21 7.35
CA ARG A 200 -10.36 11.33 7.99
C ARG A 200 -9.19 11.78 7.11
N PRO A 201 -9.13 13.04 6.72
CA PRO A 201 -7.95 13.58 6.06
C PRO A 201 -6.73 13.52 6.98
N VAL A 202 -5.61 13.04 6.46
CA VAL A 202 -4.32 13.05 7.15
C VAL A 202 -3.23 13.44 6.14
N SER A 203 -2.29 14.31 6.52
CA SER A 203 -1.15 14.68 5.66
C SER A 203 0.06 13.78 5.88
N ASP A 204 0.19 13.22 7.08
CA ASP A 204 1.37 12.50 7.57
C ASP A 204 1.00 11.56 8.72
N PHE A 205 1.98 10.76 9.17
CA PHE A 205 1.76 9.86 10.31
C PHE A 205 1.68 10.57 11.66
N GLY A 206 2.07 11.82 11.77
CA GLY A 206 1.83 12.63 12.96
C GLY A 206 0.34 12.90 13.17
N GLN A 207 -0.36 13.28 12.10
CA GLN A 207 -1.81 13.45 12.14
C GLN A 207 -2.55 12.13 12.32
N ALA A 208 -2.07 11.05 11.67
CA ALA A 208 -2.63 9.71 11.86
C ALA A 208 -2.49 9.26 13.34
N LEU A 209 -1.31 9.47 13.94
CA LEU A 209 -1.04 9.17 15.35
C LEU A 209 -1.97 9.96 16.30
N ALA A 210 -2.13 11.25 16.04
CA ALA A 210 -3.01 12.12 16.83
C ALA A 210 -4.50 11.70 16.72
N ALA A 211 -4.88 11.04 15.64
CA ALA A 211 -6.25 10.57 15.40
C ALA A 211 -6.58 9.21 16.08
N LEU A 212 -5.58 8.42 16.51
CA LEU A 212 -5.83 7.10 17.10
C LEU A 212 -6.77 7.09 18.30
N PRO A 213 -6.75 8.07 19.24
CA PRO A 213 -7.70 8.09 20.37
C PRO A 213 -9.17 8.14 19.94
N GLU A 214 -9.49 8.79 18.83
CA GLU A 214 -10.84 8.89 18.30
C GLU A 214 -11.39 7.54 17.83
N LEU A 215 -10.52 6.67 17.33
CA LEU A 215 -10.89 5.32 16.92
C LEU A 215 -11.31 4.44 18.09
N ALA A 216 -10.82 4.71 19.29
CA ALA A 216 -11.19 3.96 20.50
C ALA A 216 -12.66 4.19 20.90
N THR A 217 -13.24 5.34 20.56
CA THR A 217 -14.62 5.75 20.86
C THR A 217 -15.55 5.66 19.66
N PHE A 218 -15.06 5.10 18.54
CA PHE A 218 -15.77 5.05 17.28
C PHE A 218 -17.08 4.25 17.36
N ALA A 219 -18.23 4.91 17.18
CA ALA A 219 -19.53 4.26 17.16
C ALA A 219 -19.78 3.53 15.82
N PRO A 220 -20.34 2.29 15.82
CA PRO A 220 -20.71 1.64 14.57
C PRO A 220 -21.84 2.41 13.89
N ALA A 221 -21.67 2.87 12.65
CA ALA A 221 -22.82 3.04 11.79
C ALA A 221 -23.15 1.65 11.24
N GLY A 222 -24.44 1.30 11.18
CA GLY A 222 -24.87 0.02 10.65
C GLY A 222 -24.18 -0.27 9.32
N ARG A 223 -23.64 -1.48 9.17
CA ARG A 223 -23.11 -1.95 7.89
C ARG A 223 -24.18 -1.72 6.83
N ARG A 224 -23.95 -0.83 5.87
CA ARG A 224 -24.72 -0.85 4.62
C ARG A 224 -24.37 -2.17 3.92
N LEU A 225 -25.28 -3.12 3.97
CA LEU A 225 -25.27 -4.25 3.03
C LEU A 225 -25.41 -3.62 1.64
N LEU A 226 -24.31 -3.55 0.90
CA LEU A 226 -24.36 -3.33 -0.54
C LEU A 226 -25.01 -4.60 -1.10
N SER A 227 -26.29 -4.49 -1.45
CA SER A 227 -26.98 -5.49 -2.25
C SER A 227 -26.23 -5.63 -3.59
N LEU A 228 -25.91 -6.88 -3.91
CA LEU A 228 -25.32 -7.37 -5.17
C LEU A 228 -26.16 -6.96 -6.37
#